data_7846e30579247190b710e5faefdd850d
#
_entry.id   7846e30579247190b710e5faefdd850d
#
_cell.length_a   1.000
_cell.length_b   1.000
_cell.length_c   1.000
_cell.angle_alpha   90.00
_cell.angle_beta   90.00
_cell.angle_gamma   90.00
#
_symmetry.space_group_name_H-M   'P 1'
#
loop_
_entity.id
_entity.type
_entity.pdbx_description
1 polymer ?
#
loop_
_entity_poly.entity_id
_entity_poly.type
_entity_poly.pdbx_seq_one_letter_code
_entity_poly.pdbx_strand_id
1 'polypeptide(L)'
;RKFGYITPGEMYYDYYKSDTIRVISVLVTFFIAIPLLAVFFGATGYLVNTLTDGYISRELSMWVISIIVLFYVTRGGFKSIVTVGVVQSWLYFLTVIILGIIVYSYVGNIEIFGKALSKVASTTVSSSGSTNGYGGGDYNSYFALPGAIQWVAGLGKNEAVGGPWTAMMIFTFTISFMGIVLSPSFSMWSYSVKHPKAFSYYQIWGSAVIVGLLLFVFTTFQGIGASLLGANADFNNNGLSIKTILPEVSNKDHSLIIYHIISLMDKHALWLTGLLAVGLIAALQSTAAALLMTSGSIVTR
;
A
#
# COMPACT_ATOMS: atom_id res chain seq x y z
N ARG A 1 2.84 -19.43 22.35
CA ARG A 1 3.50 -20.70 22.13
C ARG A 1 3.59 -21.58 23.37
N LYS A 2 3.92 -21.01 24.54
CA LYS A 2 3.99 -21.74 25.82
C LYS A 2 2.67 -22.47 26.14
N PHE A 3 1.55 -21.89 25.74
CA PHE A 3 0.20 -22.38 25.96
C PHE A 3 -0.42 -23.09 24.74
N GLY A 4 0.27 -23.16 23.63
CA GLY A 4 -0.20 -23.85 22.42
C GLY A 4 -1.24 -23.09 21.60
N TYR A 5 -1.52 -21.81 21.89
CA TYR A 5 -2.47 -21.01 21.14
C TYR A 5 -2.01 -20.81 19.69
N ILE A 6 -2.96 -20.90 18.78
CA ILE A 6 -2.78 -20.65 17.35
C ILE A 6 -3.52 -19.36 16.95
N THR A 7 -4.67 -19.12 17.54
CA THR A 7 -5.49 -17.95 17.24
C THR A 7 -5.63 -17.02 18.45
N PRO A 8 -5.81 -15.71 18.24
CA PRO A 8 -6.15 -14.79 19.32
C PRO A 8 -7.45 -15.16 20.05
N GLY A 9 -8.43 -15.74 19.32
CA GLY A 9 -9.67 -16.18 19.89
C GLY A 9 -9.51 -17.26 20.98
N GLU A 10 -8.59 -18.21 20.77
CA GLU A 10 -8.25 -19.23 21.79
C GLU A 10 -7.62 -18.58 23.05
N MET A 11 -6.73 -17.61 22.85
CA MET A 11 -6.09 -16.89 23.94
C MET A 11 -7.13 -16.09 24.76
N TYR A 12 -8.02 -15.37 24.09
CA TYR A 12 -9.08 -14.60 24.77
C TYR A 12 -10.08 -15.51 25.48
N TYR A 13 -10.45 -16.63 24.86
CA TYR A 13 -11.31 -17.61 25.51
C TYR A 13 -10.68 -18.14 26.80
N ASP A 14 -9.41 -18.52 26.74
CA ASP A 14 -8.74 -19.07 27.93
C ASP A 14 -8.58 -18.05 29.05
N TYR A 15 -8.34 -16.78 28.71
CA TYR A 15 -8.18 -15.70 29.68
C TYR A 15 -9.51 -15.26 30.30
N TYR A 16 -10.54 -15.02 29.48
CA TYR A 16 -11.83 -14.49 29.92
C TYR A 16 -12.86 -15.58 30.24
N LYS A 17 -12.61 -16.83 29.84
CA LYS A 17 -13.55 -17.96 29.98
C LYS A 17 -14.94 -17.66 29.40
N SER A 18 -14.99 -16.95 28.27
CA SER A 18 -16.22 -16.47 27.63
C SER A 18 -16.23 -16.79 26.14
N ASP A 19 -17.22 -17.56 25.71
CA ASP A 19 -17.49 -17.85 24.29
C ASP A 19 -17.90 -16.59 23.51
N THR A 20 -18.58 -15.66 24.16
CA THR A 20 -18.97 -14.39 23.55
C THR A 20 -17.77 -13.62 23.01
N ILE A 21 -16.67 -13.54 23.78
CA ILE A 21 -15.44 -12.84 23.36
C ILE A 21 -14.80 -13.56 22.17
N ARG A 22 -14.84 -14.88 22.17
CA ARG A 22 -14.37 -15.68 21.03
C ARG A 22 -15.17 -15.37 19.75
N VAL A 23 -16.50 -15.35 19.81
CA VAL A 23 -17.37 -14.99 18.69
C VAL A 23 -17.11 -13.56 18.21
N ILE A 24 -16.95 -12.60 19.13
CA ILE A 24 -16.60 -11.22 18.78
C ILE A 24 -15.27 -11.17 18.02
N SER A 25 -14.26 -11.93 18.44
CA SER A 25 -12.98 -11.96 17.75
C SER A 25 -13.07 -12.51 16.31
N VAL A 26 -13.96 -13.47 16.06
CA VAL A 26 -14.27 -13.97 14.71
C VAL A 26 -14.91 -12.86 13.87
N LEU A 27 -15.94 -12.20 14.40
CA LEU A 27 -16.63 -11.12 13.68
C LEU A 27 -15.69 -9.98 13.31
N VAL A 28 -14.88 -9.51 14.27
CA VAL A 28 -13.87 -8.46 14.02
C VAL A 28 -12.89 -8.87 12.94
N THR A 29 -12.44 -10.13 12.94
CA THR A 29 -11.55 -10.63 11.90
C THR A 29 -12.17 -10.56 10.51
N PHE A 30 -13.44 -10.95 10.37
CA PHE A 30 -14.15 -10.87 9.08
C PHE A 30 -14.40 -9.43 8.64
N PHE A 31 -14.76 -8.54 9.56
CA PHE A 31 -14.93 -7.12 9.26
C PHE A 31 -13.65 -6.46 8.72
N ILE A 32 -12.49 -6.93 9.16
CA ILE A 32 -11.20 -6.47 8.64
C ILE A 32 -10.82 -7.20 7.35
N ALA A 33 -10.96 -8.52 7.31
CA ALA A 33 -10.45 -9.34 6.22
C ALA A 33 -11.22 -9.14 4.90
N ILE A 34 -12.56 -9.05 4.95
CA ILE A 34 -13.38 -8.96 3.74
C ILE A 34 -13.09 -7.68 2.93
N PRO A 35 -13.11 -6.46 3.51
CA PRO A 35 -12.79 -5.25 2.76
C PRO A 35 -11.36 -5.26 2.24
N LEU A 36 -10.38 -5.73 3.02
CA LEU A 36 -9.00 -5.80 2.59
C LEU A 36 -8.80 -6.79 1.42
N LEU A 37 -9.44 -7.96 1.46
CA LEU A 37 -9.42 -8.91 0.34
C LEU A 37 -10.02 -8.29 -0.92
N ALA A 38 -11.11 -7.55 -0.80
CA ALA A 38 -11.71 -6.85 -1.94
C ALA A 38 -10.74 -5.82 -2.55
N VAL A 39 -10.01 -5.08 -1.72
CA VAL A 39 -8.97 -4.14 -2.19
C VAL A 39 -7.85 -4.87 -2.92
N PHE A 40 -7.30 -5.95 -2.37
CA PHE A 40 -6.18 -6.68 -2.98
C PHE A 40 -6.56 -7.36 -4.28
N PHE A 41 -7.70 -8.03 -4.34
CA PHE A 41 -8.18 -8.62 -5.59
C PHE A 41 -8.58 -7.55 -6.61
N GLY A 42 -9.21 -6.46 -6.17
CA GLY A 42 -9.53 -5.32 -7.01
C GLY A 42 -8.29 -4.69 -7.65
N ALA A 43 -7.24 -4.46 -6.87
CA ALA A 43 -5.96 -3.94 -7.36
C ALA A 43 -5.30 -4.88 -8.38
N THR A 44 -5.37 -6.19 -8.17
CA THR A 44 -4.88 -7.18 -9.15
C THR A 44 -5.69 -7.13 -10.44
N GLY A 45 -7.02 -6.97 -10.35
CA GLY A 45 -7.88 -6.81 -11.50
C GLY A 45 -7.55 -5.57 -12.31
N TYR A 46 -7.31 -4.43 -11.66
CA TYR A 46 -6.86 -3.20 -12.32
C TYR A 46 -5.52 -3.37 -13.02
N LEU A 47 -4.54 -4.01 -12.37
CA LEU A 47 -3.24 -4.27 -12.95
C LEU A 47 -3.35 -5.05 -14.28
N VAL A 48 -4.04 -6.18 -14.25
CA VAL A 48 -4.17 -7.04 -15.44
C VAL A 48 -4.95 -6.32 -16.54
N ASN A 49 -6.03 -5.62 -16.22
CA ASN A 49 -6.81 -4.87 -17.18
C ASN A 49 -5.98 -3.77 -17.85
N THR A 50 -5.21 -3.00 -17.07
CA THR A 50 -4.36 -1.92 -17.61
C THR A 50 -3.22 -2.47 -18.48
N LEU A 51 -2.57 -3.56 -18.07
CA LEU A 51 -1.46 -4.16 -18.83
C LEU A 51 -1.92 -4.91 -20.10
N THR A 52 -3.20 -5.25 -20.18
CA THR A 52 -3.79 -5.89 -21.37
C THR A 52 -4.60 -4.91 -22.23
N ASP A 53 -4.47 -3.60 -22.00
CA ASP A 53 -5.23 -2.56 -22.69
C ASP A 53 -6.75 -2.83 -22.69
N GLY A 54 -7.26 -3.39 -21.58
CA GLY A 54 -8.68 -3.74 -21.43
C GLY A 54 -9.11 -5.05 -22.07
N TYR A 55 -8.21 -5.80 -22.72
CA TYR A 55 -8.54 -7.09 -23.34
C TYR A 55 -9.06 -8.12 -22.32
N ILE A 56 -8.47 -8.14 -21.14
CA ILE A 56 -8.96 -8.95 -20.01
C ILE A 56 -9.73 -8.04 -19.06
N SER A 57 -11.01 -8.37 -18.81
CA SER A 57 -11.81 -7.56 -17.91
C SER A 57 -11.29 -7.63 -16.47
N ARG A 58 -11.51 -6.56 -15.72
CA ARG A 58 -11.13 -6.46 -14.31
C ARG A 58 -11.75 -7.59 -13.49
N GLU A 59 -13.03 -7.87 -13.70
CA GLU A 59 -13.80 -8.86 -12.96
C GLU A 59 -13.27 -10.26 -13.21
N LEU A 60 -12.96 -10.61 -14.47
CA LEU A 60 -12.40 -11.92 -14.81
C LEU A 60 -11.05 -12.12 -14.12
N SER A 61 -10.19 -11.10 -14.13
CA SER A 61 -8.89 -11.15 -13.47
C SER A 61 -9.01 -11.35 -11.97
N MET A 62 -9.94 -10.64 -11.32
CA MET A 62 -10.22 -10.78 -9.89
C MET A 62 -10.63 -12.23 -9.55
N TRP A 63 -11.55 -12.81 -10.33
CA TRP A 63 -12.01 -14.19 -10.11
C TRP A 63 -10.90 -15.21 -10.30
N VAL A 64 -10.15 -15.11 -11.38
CA VAL A 64 -9.05 -16.06 -11.67
C VAL A 64 -8.02 -16.05 -10.55
N ILE A 65 -7.55 -14.86 -10.15
CA ILE A 65 -6.55 -14.73 -9.08
C ILE A 65 -7.11 -15.19 -7.73
N SER A 66 -8.36 -14.87 -7.42
CA SER A 66 -9.00 -15.33 -6.17
C SER A 66 -9.04 -16.86 -6.08
N ILE A 67 -9.40 -17.54 -7.18
CA ILE A 67 -9.44 -19.00 -7.25
C ILE A 67 -8.03 -19.59 -7.08
N ILE A 68 -7.02 -19.02 -7.72
CA ILE A 68 -5.63 -19.47 -7.59
C ILE A 68 -5.17 -19.36 -6.14
N VAL A 69 -5.43 -18.19 -5.51
CA VAL A 69 -5.05 -17.97 -4.11
C VAL A 69 -5.76 -18.94 -3.18
N LEU A 70 -7.07 -19.09 -3.36
CA LEU A 70 -7.86 -20.04 -2.56
C LEU A 70 -7.34 -21.48 -2.70
N PHE A 71 -7.02 -21.90 -3.92
CA PHE A 71 -6.51 -23.25 -4.19
C PHE A 71 -5.19 -23.53 -3.46
N TYR A 72 -4.19 -22.65 -3.56
CA TYR A 72 -2.92 -22.92 -2.90
C TYR A 72 -2.97 -22.74 -1.37
N VAL A 73 -3.84 -21.86 -0.86
CA VAL A 73 -4.07 -21.70 0.58
C VAL A 73 -4.70 -22.96 1.17
N THR A 74 -5.74 -23.49 0.53
CA THR A 74 -6.46 -24.68 1.03
C THR A 74 -5.61 -25.95 0.94
N ARG A 75 -4.82 -26.10 -0.11
CA ARG A 75 -3.95 -27.30 -0.30
C ARG A 75 -2.65 -27.22 0.48
N GLY A 76 -2.04 -26.06 0.55
CA GLY A 76 -0.69 -25.88 1.10
C GLY A 76 -0.63 -25.58 2.59
N GLY A 77 -1.69 -25.06 3.17
CA GLY A 77 -1.74 -24.67 4.57
C GLY A 77 -0.69 -23.61 4.95
N PHE A 78 -0.50 -23.39 6.24
CA PHE A 78 0.36 -22.32 6.78
C PHE A 78 1.81 -22.41 6.29
N LYS A 79 2.41 -23.60 6.25
CA LYS A 79 3.81 -23.78 5.82
C LYS A 79 4.02 -23.34 4.38
N SER A 80 3.10 -23.68 3.49
CA SER A 80 3.17 -23.30 2.08
C SER A 80 3.06 -21.79 1.92
N ILE A 81 2.14 -21.14 2.63
CA ILE A 81 1.96 -19.68 2.59
C ILE A 81 3.25 -18.99 3.02
N VAL A 82 3.89 -19.45 4.10
CA VAL A 82 5.18 -18.89 4.56
C VAL A 82 6.26 -19.02 3.49
N THR A 83 6.41 -20.21 2.92
CA THR A 83 7.47 -20.48 1.92
C THR A 83 7.25 -19.65 0.64
N VAL A 84 6.03 -19.64 0.12
CA VAL A 84 5.66 -18.83 -1.05
C VAL A 84 5.78 -17.35 -0.73
N GLY A 85 5.35 -16.93 0.46
CA GLY A 85 5.43 -15.54 0.92
C GLY A 85 6.85 -14.98 0.97
N VAL A 86 7.85 -15.80 1.29
CA VAL A 86 9.27 -15.37 1.24
C VAL A 86 9.67 -15.02 -0.19
N VAL A 87 9.35 -15.87 -1.17
CA VAL A 87 9.65 -15.60 -2.59
C VAL A 87 8.88 -14.36 -3.08
N GLN A 88 7.60 -14.26 -2.74
CA GLN A 88 6.75 -13.13 -3.09
C GLN A 88 7.28 -11.81 -2.49
N SER A 89 7.78 -11.83 -1.26
CA SER A 89 8.36 -10.65 -0.61
C SER A 89 9.62 -10.16 -1.32
N TRP A 90 10.49 -11.07 -1.76
CA TRP A 90 11.67 -10.70 -2.56
C TRP A 90 11.29 -10.12 -3.92
N LEU A 91 10.32 -10.71 -4.62
CA LEU A 91 9.83 -10.18 -5.89
C LEU A 91 9.24 -8.78 -5.74
N TYR A 92 8.39 -8.59 -4.73
CA TYR A 92 7.82 -7.28 -4.43
C TYR A 92 8.89 -6.24 -4.11
N PHE A 93 9.82 -6.57 -3.23
CA PHE A 93 10.89 -5.69 -2.83
C PHE A 93 11.74 -5.24 -4.02
N LEU A 94 12.11 -6.19 -4.88
CA LEU A 94 12.83 -5.91 -6.13
C LEU A 94 12.01 -5.00 -7.05
N THR A 95 10.71 -5.26 -7.18
CA THR A 95 9.80 -4.45 -8.00
C THR A 95 9.72 -3.01 -7.53
N VAL A 96 9.59 -2.76 -6.23
CA VAL A 96 9.55 -1.39 -5.68
C VAL A 96 10.85 -0.64 -5.96
N ILE A 97 11.99 -1.28 -5.78
CA ILE A 97 13.30 -0.68 -6.06
C ILE A 97 13.42 -0.34 -7.55
N ILE A 98 13.14 -1.29 -8.42
CA ILE A 98 13.25 -1.09 -9.88
C ILE A 98 12.31 0.02 -10.35
N LEU A 99 11.05 0.02 -9.91
CA LEU A 99 10.09 1.08 -10.25
C LEU A 99 10.57 2.46 -9.79
N GLY A 100 11.10 2.58 -8.58
CA GLY A 100 11.67 3.83 -8.11
C GLY A 100 12.85 4.31 -8.96
N ILE A 101 13.75 3.41 -9.36
CA ILE A 101 14.87 3.72 -10.25
C ILE A 101 14.38 4.14 -11.64
N ILE A 102 13.38 3.44 -12.19
CA ILE A 102 12.77 3.77 -13.48
C ILE A 102 12.20 5.18 -13.45
N VAL A 103 11.36 5.48 -12.48
CA VAL A 103 10.75 6.81 -12.36
C VAL A 103 11.83 7.89 -12.19
N TYR A 104 12.83 7.64 -11.34
CA TYR A 104 13.95 8.55 -11.17
C TYR A 104 14.70 8.79 -12.48
N SER A 105 14.94 7.76 -13.30
CA SER A 105 15.63 7.86 -14.58
C SER A 105 14.84 8.67 -15.63
N TYR A 106 13.51 8.59 -15.59
CA TYR A 106 12.64 9.40 -16.47
C TYR A 106 12.59 10.86 -16.05
N VAL A 107 12.66 11.16 -14.76
CA VAL A 107 12.74 12.55 -14.27
C VAL A 107 14.09 13.18 -14.64
N GLY A 108 15.14 12.40 -14.70
CA GLY A 108 16.48 12.85 -15.09
C GLY A 108 17.52 12.64 -13.98
N ASN A 109 18.23 13.68 -13.59
CA ASN A 109 19.24 13.61 -12.53
C ASN A 109 18.74 14.24 -11.22
N ILE A 110 19.56 14.11 -10.15
CA ILE A 110 19.22 14.63 -8.81
C ILE A 110 19.04 16.15 -8.81
N GLU A 111 19.73 16.87 -9.67
CA GLU A 111 19.61 18.32 -9.80
C GLU A 111 18.26 18.71 -10.40
N ILE A 112 17.84 18.04 -11.48
CA ILE A 112 16.54 18.25 -12.11
C ILE A 112 15.43 17.88 -11.13
N PHE A 113 15.59 16.77 -10.43
CA PHE A 113 14.64 16.34 -9.39
C PHE A 113 14.52 17.37 -8.27
N GLY A 114 15.65 17.94 -7.79
CA GLY A 114 15.64 19.00 -6.78
C GLY A 114 14.96 20.29 -7.26
N LYS A 115 15.24 20.73 -8.48
CA LYS A 115 14.58 21.89 -9.11
C LYS A 115 13.07 21.64 -9.26
N ALA A 116 12.68 20.43 -9.65
CA ALA A 116 11.29 20.04 -9.77
C ALA A 116 10.58 20.03 -8.41
N LEU A 117 11.22 19.52 -7.36
CA LEU A 117 10.69 19.57 -5.99
C LEU A 117 10.47 21.02 -5.51
N SER A 118 11.43 21.91 -5.76
CA SER A 118 11.29 23.34 -5.43
C SER A 118 10.10 23.97 -6.16
N LYS A 119 9.90 23.60 -7.43
CA LYS A 119 8.76 24.08 -8.22
C LYS A 119 7.43 23.53 -7.70
N VAL A 120 7.38 22.24 -7.33
CA VAL A 120 6.19 21.65 -6.67
C VAL A 120 5.87 22.36 -5.36
N ALA A 121 6.90 22.68 -4.56
CA ALA A 121 6.71 23.39 -3.29
C ALA A 121 6.14 24.82 -3.48
N SER A 122 6.52 25.48 -4.57
CA SER A 122 6.04 26.83 -4.90
C SER A 122 4.74 26.87 -5.70
N THR A 123 4.25 25.70 -6.18
CA THR A 123 3.00 25.62 -6.94
C THR A 123 1.82 25.68 -5.98
N THR A 124 0.95 26.66 -6.19
CA THR A 124 -0.32 26.76 -5.47
C THR A 124 -1.31 25.74 -6.03
N VAL A 125 -1.98 25.05 -5.13
CA VAL A 125 -3.05 24.12 -5.50
C VAL A 125 -4.27 24.91 -5.95
N SER A 126 -4.80 24.65 -7.13
CA SER A 126 -6.00 25.32 -7.61
C SER A 126 -7.19 24.91 -6.74
N SER A 127 -7.91 25.89 -6.21
CA SER A 127 -9.08 25.68 -5.34
C SER A 127 -10.26 24.99 -6.04
N SER A 128 -10.22 24.90 -7.35
CA SER A 128 -11.35 24.46 -8.18
C SER A 128 -11.34 22.99 -8.58
N GLY A 129 -10.29 22.22 -8.29
CA GLY A 129 -10.18 20.86 -8.86
C GLY A 129 -9.66 19.79 -7.95
N SER A 130 -9.01 20.12 -6.87
CA SER A 130 -8.43 19.10 -6.00
C SER A 130 -9.43 18.65 -4.96
N THR A 131 -10.12 17.56 -5.23
CA THR A 131 -10.83 16.76 -4.22
C THR A 131 -9.90 16.27 -3.11
N ASN A 132 -8.60 16.45 -3.27
CA ASN A 132 -7.57 16.08 -2.31
C ASN A 132 -7.30 17.17 -1.24
N GLY A 133 -8.11 18.22 -1.21
CA GLY A 133 -8.26 19.08 -0.06
C GLY A 133 -7.00 19.75 0.47
N TYR A 134 -6.08 20.14 -0.41
CA TYR A 134 -4.98 21.00 -0.01
C TYR A 134 -5.51 22.41 0.14
N GLY A 135 -5.78 22.75 1.33
CA GLY A 135 -6.24 23.95 1.93
C GLY A 135 -6.38 25.24 1.15
N GLY A 136 -7.30 26.06 1.57
CA GLY A 136 -7.34 27.49 1.23
C GLY A 136 -6.39 28.29 2.11
N GLY A 137 -6.01 29.50 1.68
CA GLY A 137 -5.17 30.42 2.42
C GLY A 137 -3.67 30.31 2.14
N ASP A 138 -2.86 30.84 3.07
CA ASP A 138 -1.40 30.96 2.89
C ASP A 138 -0.63 29.63 2.83
N TYR A 139 -1.30 28.51 3.11
CA TYR A 139 -0.73 27.18 3.15
C TYR A 139 -1.16 26.30 1.96
N ASN A 140 -1.48 26.91 0.85
CA ASN A 140 -1.95 26.25 -0.36
C ASN A 140 -0.77 25.67 -1.17
N SER A 141 0.00 24.78 -0.59
CA SER A 141 1.15 24.12 -1.19
C SER A 141 1.02 22.60 -1.18
N TYR A 142 1.56 21.93 -2.18
CA TYR A 142 1.60 20.47 -2.25
C TYR A 142 2.40 19.81 -1.12
N PHE A 143 3.32 20.52 -0.48
CA PHE A 143 4.06 20.05 0.69
C PHE A 143 3.40 20.39 2.03
N ALA A 144 2.33 21.18 2.02
CA ALA A 144 1.55 21.40 3.22
C ALA A 144 0.67 20.18 3.51
N LEU A 145 0.66 19.73 4.77
CA LEU A 145 -0.27 18.70 5.23
C LEU A 145 -1.56 19.37 5.68
N PRO A 146 -2.66 19.24 4.92
CA PRO A 146 -3.92 19.86 5.27
C PRO A 146 -4.43 19.31 6.60
N GLY A 147 -4.97 20.17 7.44
CA GLY A 147 -5.45 19.80 8.77
C GLY A 147 -4.36 19.74 9.84
N ALA A 148 -3.18 19.20 9.57
CA ALA A 148 -2.04 19.22 10.49
C ALA A 148 -1.54 20.64 10.74
N ILE A 149 -1.52 21.47 9.71
CA ILE A 149 -1.19 22.90 9.81
C ILE A 149 -2.24 23.65 10.63
N GLN A 150 -3.51 23.34 10.46
CA GLN A 150 -4.59 23.88 11.28
C GLN A 150 -4.33 23.72 12.76
N TRP A 151 -3.87 22.56 13.16
CA TRP A 151 -3.60 22.30 14.57
C TRP A 151 -2.39 23.08 15.10
N VAL A 152 -1.32 23.19 14.31
CA VAL A 152 -0.07 23.82 14.73
C VAL A 152 -0.11 25.35 14.62
N ALA A 153 -0.77 25.90 13.60
CA ALA A 153 -0.78 27.33 13.28
C ALA A 153 -1.82 28.16 14.04
N GLY A 154 -2.51 27.56 14.99
CA GLY A 154 -3.57 28.27 15.72
C GLY A 154 -4.92 28.14 15.04
N LEU A 155 -5.61 27.20 15.52
CA LEU A 155 -6.98 26.79 15.23
C LEU A 155 -7.87 27.94 14.70
N GLY A 156 -8.41 27.74 13.52
CA GLY A 156 -9.49 28.57 12.97
C GLY A 156 -9.06 29.76 12.10
N LYS A 157 -7.77 29.95 11.82
CA LYS A 157 -7.32 30.93 10.84
C LYS A 157 -6.82 30.24 9.57
N ASN A 158 -7.44 30.59 8.42
CA ASN A 158 -7.07 30.07 7.11
C ASN A 158 -7.07 28.54 7.01
N GLU A 159 -8.10 27.95 7.58
CA GLU A 159 -8.27 26.49 7.59
C GLU A 159 -8.47 25.95 6.18
N ALA A 160 -7.78 24.87 5.89
CA ALA A 160 -8.08 24.04 4.74
C ALA A 160 -9.46 23.40 4.90
N VAL A 161 -10.48 24.08 4.43
CA VAL A 161 -11.86 23.58 4.49
C VAL A 161 -11.93 22.31 3.64
N GLY A 162 -12.23 21.18 4.31
CA GLY A 162 -12.36 19.89 3.63
C GLY A 162 -11.07 19.10 3.41
N GLY A 163 -9.96 19.50 4.00
CA GLY A 163 -8.73 18.70 3.95
C GLY A 163 -8.88 17.35 4.64
N PRO A 164 -8.34 16.25 4.06
CA PRO A 164 -8.47 14.90 4.63
C PRO A 164 -7.67 14.72 5.94
N TRP A 165 -6.68 15.56 6.19
CA TRP A 165 -5.75 15.41 7.33
C TRP A 165 -6.14 16.29 8.51
N THR A 166 -7.35 16.12 9.01
CA THR A 166 -7.77 16.75 10.27
C THR A 166 -7.05 16.11 11.46
N ALA A 167 -7.02 16.80 12.60
CA ALA A 167 -6.47 16.24 13.84
C ALA A 167 -7.13 14.89 14.22
N MET A 168 -8.44 14.78 14.02
CA MET A 168 -9.18 13.54 14.25
C MET A 168 -8.73 12.43 13.29
N MET A 169 -8.49 12.75 12.02
CA MET A 169 -8.01 11.79 11.04
C MET A 169 -6.61 11.29 11.37
N ILE A 170 -5.68 12.19 11.74
CA ILE A 170 -4.33 11.82 12.18
C ILE A 170 -4.39 10.92 13.40
N PHE A 171 -5.24 11.24 14.37
CA PHE A 171 -5.45 10.40 15.56
C PHE A 171 -6.01 9.02 15.19
N THR A 172 -7.02 8.98 14.31
CA THR A 172 -7.60 7.73 13.82
C THR A 172 -6.56 6.86 13.10
N PHE A 173 -5.75 7.46 12.22
CA PHE A 173 -4.66 6.74 11.56
C PHE A 173 -3.63 6.22 12.56
N THR A 174 -3.25 7.01 13.55
CA THR A 174 -2.31 6.59 14.60
C THR A 174 -2.82 5.35 15.33
N ILE A 175 -4.09 5.36 15.77
CA ILE A 175 -4.72 4.20 16.41
C ILE A 175 -4.79 3.01 15.46
N SER A 176 -5.15 3.23 14.20
CA SER A 176 -5.22 2.18 13.19
C SER A 176 -3.86 1.51 12.95
N PHE A 177 -2.78 2.29 12.86
CA PHE A 177 -1.43 1.74 12.74
C PHE A 177 -1.01 0.93 13.96
N MET A 178 -1.33 1.39 15.16
CA MET A 178 -1.11 0.60 16.39
C MET A 178 -1.93 -0.70 16.38
N GLY A 179 -3.14 -0.66 15.83
CA GLY A 179 -4.03 -1.82 15.70
C GLY A 179 -3.54 -2.89 14.72
N ILE A 180 -2.76 -2.53 13.71
CA ILE A 180 -2.23 -3.50 12.71
C ILE A 180 -1.40 -4.59 13.39
N VAL A 181 -0.56 -4.23 14.36
CA VAL A 181 0.28 -5.18 15.11
C VAL A 181 -0.56 -6.15 15.94
N LEU A 182 -1.73 -5.72 16.38
CA LEU A 182 -2.69 -6.51 17.16
C LEU A 182 -3.66 -7.29 16.25
N SER A 183 -3.59 -7.11 14.94
CA SER A 183 -4.46 -7.81 14.02
C SER A 183 -4.33 -9.33 14.17
N PRO A 184 -5.41 -10.08 13.97
CA PRO A 184 -5.38 -11.53 14.11
C PRO A 184 -4.33 -12.21 13.23
N SER A 185 -4.12 -11.71 12.01
CA SER A 185 -3.10 -12.23 11.08
C SER A 185 -1.70 -12.09 11.65
N PHE A 186 -1.32 -10.90 12.13
CA PHE A 186 -0.01 -10.64 12.68
C PHE A 186 0.23 -11.44 13.98
N SER A 187 -0.79 -11.52 14.82
CA SER A 187 -0.74 -12.30 16.07
C SER A 187 -0.51 -13.79 15.80
N MET A 188 -1.21 -14.39 14.85
CA MET A 188 -1.05 -15.80 14.48
C MET A 188 0.38 -16.10 13.97
N TRP A 189 0.94 -15.20 13.15
CA TRP A 189 2.32 -15.33 12.71
C TRP A 189 3.30 -15.28 13.88
N SER A 190 3.08 -14.37 14.82
CA SER A 190 3.90 -14.25 16.04
C SER A 190 3.83 -15.50 16.92
N TYR A 191 2.67 -16.16 17.02
CA TYR A 191 2.51 -17.40 17.78
C TYR A 191 3.25 -18.58 17.16
N SER A 192 3.42 -18.60 15.83
CA SER A 192 4.09 -19.66 15.08
C SER A 192 5.62 -19.62 15.17
N VAL A 193 6.20 -18.52 15.65
CA VAL A 193 7.66 -18.29 15.68
C VAL A 193 8.38 -19.26 16.63
N LYS A 194 9.46 -19.86 16.13
CA LYS A 194 10.24 -20.85 16.91
C LYS A 194 11.09 -20.21 17.99
N HIS A 195 11.71 -19.06 17.72
CA HIS A 195 12.63 -18.36 18.62
C HIS A 195 12.21 -16.90 18.81
N PRO A 196 11.45 -16.55 19.86
CA PRO A 196 10.88 -15.20 20.01
C PRO A 196 11.95 -14.08 20.09
N LYS A 197 13.09 -14.32 20.73
CA LYS A 197 14.17 -13.30 20.82
C LYS A 197 14.77 -12.98 19.46
N ALA A 198 15.06 -13.99 18.65
CA ALA A 198 15.58 -13.80 17.29
C ALA A 198 14.54 -13.12 16.39
N PHE A 199 13.26 -13.50 16.51
CA PHE A 199 12.18 -12.88 15.76
C PHE A 199 12.07 -11.38 16.04
N SER A 200 12.08 -10.98 17.32
CA SER A 200 12.01 -9.56 17.72
C SER A 200 13.17 -8.74 17.09
N TYR A 201 14.39 -9.27 17.14
CA TYR A 201 15.54 -8.60 16.54
C TYR A 201 15.42 -8.44 15.03
N TYR A 202 15.06 -9.50 14.31
CA TYR A 202 14.89 -9.44 12.85
C TYR A 202 13.70 -8.60 12.43
N GLN A 203 12.62 -8.58 13.22
CA GLN A 203 11.46 -7.75 12.93
C GLN A 203 11.80 -6.26 13.05
N ILE A 204 12.56 -5.86 14.06
CA ILE A 204 12.93 -4.45 14.26
C ILE A 204 13.96 -4.02 13.21
N TRP A 205 15.09 -4.69 13.14
CA TRP A 205 16.19 -4.26 12.28
C TRP A 205 16.00 -4.61 10.81
N GLY A 206 15.58 -5.82 10.51
CA GLY A 206 15.38 -6.26 9.14
C GLY A 206 14.16 -5.62 8.51
N SER A 207 13.03 -5.72 9.14
CA SER A 207 11.76 -5.28 8.57
C SER A 207 11.54 -3.76 8.75
N ALA A 208 11.60 -3.23 9.96
CA ALA A 208 11.28 -1.84 10.21
C ALA A 208 12.37 -0.87 9.72
N VAL A 209 13.66 -1.18 9.97
CA VAL A 209 14.75 -0.27 9.61
C VAL A 209 15.17 -0.46 8.16
N ILE A 210 15.63 -1.67 7.78
CA ILE A 210 16.20 -1.87 6.44
C ILE A 210 15.11 -1.82 5.37
N VAL A 211 14.11 -2.69 5.47
CA VAL A 211 13.04 -2.76 4.46
C VAL A 211 12.20 -1.50 4.47
N GLY A 212 11.84 -1.00 5.66
CA GLY A 212 11.04 0.21 5.80
C GLY A 212 11.73 1.44 5.21
N LEU A 213 13.01 1.65 5.47
CA LEU A 213 13.77 2.78 4.92
C LEU A 213 13.88 2.70 3.38
N LEU A 214 14.20 1.52 2.85
CA LEU A 214 14.32 1.33 1.41
C LEU A 214 12.95 1.53 0.71
N LEU A 215 11.89 0.95 1.25
CA LEU A 215 10.55 1.17 0.71
C LEU A 215 10.19 2.65 0.76
N PHE A 216 10.44 3.34 1.88
CA PHE A 216 10.16 4.77 2.00
C PHE A 216 10.85 5.59 0.91
N VAL A 217 12.15 5.39 0.68
CA VAL A 217 12.91 6.12 -0.35
C VAL A 217 12.36 5.85 -1.74
N PHE A 218 12.20 4.58 -2.13
CA PHE A 218 11.80 4.25 -3.49
C PHE A 218 10.32 4.52 -3.77
N THR A 219 9.42 4.38 -2.79
CA THR A 219 8.01 4.77 -2.98
C THR A 219 7.84 6.28 -3.02
N THR A 220 8.67 7.04 -2.30
CA THR A 220 8.70 8.50 -2.41
C THR A 220 9.14 8.94 -3.82
N PHE A 221 10.17 8.32 -4.38
CA PHE A 221 10.55 8.57 -5.78
C PHE A 221 9.43 8.23 -6.77
N GLN A 222 8.71 7.14 -6.55
CA GLN A 222 7.55 6.78 -7.38
C GLN A 222 6.45 7.83 -7.30
N GLY A 223 6.05 8.25 -6.10
CA GLY A 223 4.95 9.20 -5.91
C GLY A 223 5.25 10.60 -6.44
N ILE A 224 6.37 11.17 -6.02
CA ILE A 224 6.78 12.51 -6.46
C ILE A 224 7.14 12.50 -7.94
N GLY A 225 7.91 11.51 -8.36
CA GLY A 225 8.30 11.37 -9.76
C GLY A 225 7.10 11.20 -10.69
N ALA A 226 6.11 10.42 -10.31
CA ALA A 226 4.87 10.27 -11.08
C ALA A 226 4.14 11.62 -11.24
N SER A 227 4.06 12.41 -10.19
CA SER A 227 3.48 13.77 -10.25
C SER A 227 4.23 14.64 -11.26
N LEU A 228 5.56 14.56 -11.31
CA LEU A 228 6.39 15.28 -12.28
C LEU A 228 6.23 14.75 -13.71
N LEU A 229 5.91 13.48 -13.90
CA LEU A 229 5.72 12.83 -15.19
C LEU A 229 4.30 12.98 -15.77
N GLY A 230 3.42 13.72 -15.10
CA GLY A 230 2.10 14.05 -15.58
C GLY A 230 0.92 13.47 -14.82
N ALA A 231 1.14 12.84 -13.67
CA ALA A 231 0.04 12.35 -12.83
C ALA A 231 -0.68 13.47 -12.05
N ASN A 232 -0.21 14.71 -12.15
CA ASN A 232 -0.82 15.86 -11.49
C ASN A 232 -1.12 16.95 -12.53
N ALA A 233 -2.41 17.28 -12.69
CA ALA A 233 -2.87 18.28 -13.65
C ALA A 233 -2.43 19.71 -13.30
N ASP A 234 -2.28 20.01 -12.01
CA ASP A 234 -1.90 21.36 -11.55
C ASP A 234 -0.40 21.64 -11.76
N PHE A 235 0.38 20.60 -12.00
CA PHE A 235 1.82 20.70 -12.15
C PHE A 235 2.22 20.93 -13.61
N ASN A 236 2.65 22.15 -13.91
CA ASN A 236 3.14 22.50 -15.25
C ASN A 236 4.67 22.40 -15.30
N ASN A 237 5.17 21.53 -16.19
CA ASN A 237 6.60 21.30 -16.41
C ASN A 237 7.32 22.42 -17.19
N ASN A 238 6.68 23.58 -17.42
CA ASN A 238 7.26 24.70 -18.15
C ASN A 238 8.59 25.13 -17.49
N GLY A 239 9.64 25.11 -18.27
CA GLY A 239 11.00 25.44 -17.83
C GLY A 239 11.77 24.30 -17.14
N LEU A 240 11.20 23.10 -17.06
CA LEU A 240 11.90 21.87 -16.67
C LEU A 240 12.06 20.94 -17.87
N SER A 241 13.20 20.26 -17.97
CA SER A 241 13.47 19.29 -19.05
C SER A 241 12.72 17.96 -18.85
N ILE A 242 11.64 17.94 -18.09
CA ILE A 242 10.85 16.74 -17.79
C ILE A 242 9.69 16.67 -18.77
N LYS A 243 9.57 15.51 -19.44
CA LYS A 243 8.45 15.26 -20.36
C LYS A 243 7.26 14.68 -19.61
N THR A 244 6.09 15.18 -19.90
CA THR A 244 4.82 14.54 -19.49
C THR A 244 4.62 13.29 -20.34
N ILE A 245 4.70 12.11 -19.69
CA ILE A 245 4.62 10.80 -20.36
C ILE A 245 3.46 9.93 -19.85
N LEU A 246 2.92 10.25 -18.67
CA LEU A 246 1.77 9.54 -18.13
C LEU A 246 0.48 9.99 -18.83
N PRO A 247 -0.47 9.07 -19.06
CA PRO A 247 -1.73 9.40 -19.71
C PRO A 247 -2.62 10.28 -18.81
N GLU A 248 -3.48 11.10 -19.41
CA GLU A 248 -4.41 11.98 -18.69
C GLU A 248 -5.34 11.26 -17.72
N VAL A 249 -5.61 9.97 -17.96
CA VAL A 249 -6.40 9.14 -17.03
C VAL A 249 -5.76 9.08 -15.65
N SER A 250 -4.42 9.15 -15.55
CA SER A 250 -3.70 9.19 -14.28
C SER A 250 -4.03 10.43 -13.43
N ASN A 251 -4.45 11.51 -14.06
CA ASN A 251 -4.88 12.73 -13.37
C ASN A 251 -6.26 12.59 -12.72
N LYS A 252 -7.09 11.70 -13.26
CA LYS A 252 -8.46 11.46 -12.79
C LYS A 252 -8.53 10.36 -11.76
N ASP A 253 -7.68 9.34 -11.90
CA ASP A 253 -7.62 8.20 -10.99
C ASP A 253 -6.17 7.89 -10.61
N HIS A 254 -5.76 8.42 -9.47
CA HIS A 254 -4.41 8.24 -8.93
C HIS A 254 -4.10 6.79 -8.55
N SER A 255 -5.12 5.93 -8.40
CA SER A 255 -4.92 4.50 -8.13
C SER A 255 -4.28 3.75 -9.29
N LEU A 256 -4.37 4.28 -10.51
CA LEU A 256 -3.83 3.68 -11.72
C LEU A 256 -2.38 4.07 -12.03
N ILE A 257 -1.80 5.02 -11.31
CA ILE A 257 -0.47 5.59 -11.60
C ILE A 257 0.61 4.50 -11.70
N ILE A 258 0.67 3.58 -10.73
CA ILE A 258 1.69 2.53 -10.70
C ILE A 258 1.56 1.61 -11.92
N TYR A 259 0.36 1.29 -12.32
CA TYR A 259 0.10 0.42 -13.49
C TYR A 259 0.56 1.09 -14.78
N HIS A 260 0.28 2.38 -14.93
CA HIS A 260 0.76 3.16 -16.08
C HIS A 260 2.27 3.33 -16.11
N ILE A 261 2.93 3.48 -14.95
CA ILE A 261 4.41 3.48 -14.88
C ILE A 261 4.97 2.14 -15.37
N ILE A 262 4.37 1.03 -15.01
CA ILE A 262 4.77 -0.29 -15.49
C ILE A 262 4.59 -0.40 -17.01
N SER A 263 3.46 0.06 -17.55
CA SER A 263 3.18 0.00 -18.99
C SER A 263 4.12 0.88 -19.82
N LEU A 264 4.77 1.90 -19.23
CA LEU A 264 5.79 2.66 -19.94
C LEU A 264 6.97 1.79 -20.40
N MET A 265 7.20 0.66 -19.74
CA MET A 265 8.27 -0.28 -20.10
C MET A 265 7.92 -1.19 -21.27
N ASP A 266 6.67 -1.30 -21.67
CA ASP A 266 6.22 -2.18 -22.75
C ASP A 266 6.98 -1.93 -24.05
N LYS A 267 7.25 -0.65 -24.36
CA LYS A 267 7.97 -0.24 -25.58
C LYS A 267 9.47 -0.47 -25.53
N HIS A 268 10.06 -0.59 -24.36
CA HIS A 268 11.50 -0.65 -24.18
C HIS A 268 11.98 -2.04 -23.73
N ALA A 269 11.22 -2.70 -22.85
CA ALA A 269 11.61 -3.97 -22.25
C ALA A 269 10.39 -4.76 -21.77
N LEU A 270 9.70 -5.44 -22.67
CA LEU A 270 8.50 -6.21 -22.38
C LEU A 270 8.68 -7.24 -21.26
N TRP A 271 9.87 -7.87 -21.19
CA TRP A 271 10.21 -8.80 -20.11
C TRP A 271 10.22 -8.12 -18.73
N LEU A 272 10.63 -6.85 -18.68
CA LEU A 272 10.68 -6.07 -17.44
C LEU A 272 9.27 -5.71 -16.98
N THR A 273 8.38 -5.34 -17.90
CA THR A 273 6.95 -5.14 -17.61
C THR A 273 6.35 -6.40 -16.98
N GLY A 274 6.61 -7.56 -17.55
CA GLY A 274 6.17 -8.84 -17.01
C GLY A 274 6.72 -9.11 -15.59
N LEU A 275 8.02 -8.86 -15.37
CA LEU A 275 8.65 -9.03 -14.06
C LEU A 275 8.03 -8.10 -12.99
N LEU A 276 7.83 -6.83 -13.33
CA LEU A 276 7.23 -5.85 -12.43
C LEU A 276 5.77 -6.16 -12.12
N ALA A 277 5.01 -6.60 -13.13
CA ALA A 277 3.63 -7.05 -12.94
C ALA A 277 3.55 -8.25 -12.00
N VAL A 278 4.39 -9.27 -12.21
CA VAL A 278 4.47 -10.46 -11.34
C VAL A 278 4.83 -10.06 -9.91
N GLY A 279 5.76 -9.13 -9.72
CA GLY A 279 6.15 -8.64 -8.40
C GLY A 279 5.01 -7.91 -7.68
N LEU A 280 4.22 -7.11 -8.37
CA LEU A 280 3.02 -6.48 -7.80
C LEU A 280 1.93 -7.50 -7.46
N ILE A 281 1.65 -8.44 -8.36
CA ILE A 281 0.71 -9.52 -8.09
C ILE A 281 1.17 -10.34 -6.88
N ALA A 282 2.45 -10.63 -6.78
CA ALA A 282 3.04 -11.35 -5.65
C ALA A 282 2.77 -10.65 -4.31
N ALA A 283 2.93 -9.33 -4.25
CA ALA A 283 2.62 -8.54 -3.05
C ALA A 283 1.15 -8.66 -2.63
N LEU A 284 0.25 -8.45 -3.59
CA LEU A 284 -1.20 -8.50 -3.36
C LEU A 284 -1.66 -9.89 -2.93
N GLN A 285 -1.16 -10.93 -3.59
CA GLN A 285 -1.50 -12.32 -3.27
C GLN A 285 -0.96 -12.78 -1.92
N SER A 286 0.25 -12.38 -1.52
CA SER A 286 0.83 -12.79 -0.25
C SER A 286 -0.01 -12.31 0.93
N THR A 287 -0.49 -11.09 0.87
CA THR A 287 -1.35 -10.52 1.90
C THR A 287 -2.75 -11.14 1.87
N ALA A 288 -3.33 -11.35 0.68
CA ALA A 288 -4.62 -12.02 0.54
C ALA A 288 -4.58 -13.46 1.10
N ALA A 289 -3.51 -14.21 0.82
CA ALA A 289 -3.32 -15.55 1.35
C ALA A 289 -3.24 -15.59 2.89
N ALA A 290 -2.52 -14.64 3.48
CA ALA A 290 -2.42 -14.51 4.94
C ALA A 290 -3.79 -14.21 5.58
N LEU A 291 -4.58 -13.31 4.99
CA LEU A 291 -5.93 -12.98 5.46
C LEU A 291 -6.90 -14.17 5.34
N LEU A 292 -6.89 -14.88 4.20
CA LEU A 292 -7.71 -16.08 4.01
C LEU A 292 -7.37 -17.17 5.01
N MET A 293 -6.08 -17.43 5.22
CA MET A 293 -5.63 -18.43 6.18
C MET A 293 -6.04 -18.07 7.61
N THR A 294 -5.89 -16.80 7.98
CA THR A 294 -6.29 -16.30 9.30
C THR A 294 -7.77 -16.47 9.53
N SER A 295 -8.58 -16.01 8.57
CA SER A 295 -10.05 -16.10 8.65
C SER A 295 -10.51 -17.55 8.75
N GLY A 296 -9.96 -18.45 7.94
CA GLY A 296 -10.26 -19.88 8.02
C GLY A 296 -9.85 -20.51 9.36
N SER A 297 -8.68 -20.16 9.88
CA SER A 297 -8.18 -20.72 11.14
C SER A 297 -8.98 -20.27 12.36
N ILE A 298 -9.45 -19.02 12.38
CA ILE A 298 -10.24 -18.48 13.49
C ILE A 298 -11.65 -19.10 13.55
N VAL A 299 -12.23 -19.41 12.38
CA VAL A 299 -13.56 -20.08 12.32
C VAL A 299 -13.46 -21.54 12.74
N THR A 300 -12.38 -22.21 12.42
CA THR A 300 -12.23 -23.66 12.71
C THR A 300 -11.74 -23.95 14.12
N ARG A 301 -11.32 -22.94 14.85
CA ARG A 301 -10.77 -23.02 16.22
C ARG A 301 -11.56 -22.15 17.19
#